data_9806453853a583abf9f949a6573fa4ef
#
_entry.id   9806453853a583abf9f949a6573fa4ef
#
_cell.length_a   1.000
_cell.length_b   1.000
_cell.length_c   1.000
_cell.angle_alpha   90.00
_cell.angle_beta   90.00
_cell.angle_gamma   90.00
#
_symmetry.space_group_name_H-M   'P 1'
#
loop_
_entity.id
_entity.type
_entity.pdbx_description
1 polymer ?
#
loop_
_entity_poly.entity_id
_entity_poly.type
_entity_poly.pdbx_seq_one_letter_code
_entity_poly.pdbx_strand_id
1 'polypeptide(L)'
;MEMQQKIEKHWNSSADNYGNIIRRELDSFRRKAWAKKITENAPDKPNLSVLDIGTGPGFFPIVLGELGHNVTAIDCTENMLEKAKKLAQAEGITANFLKMDSHTLTFEDNTFNLLINRNVTWTLYDPEKAYKEWYRVLKPGGKLLIFDANWLLGYY
;
A
#
# COMPACT_ATOMS: atom_id res chain seq x y z
N MET A 1 -1.51 -20.79 -7.85
CA MET A 1 -2.95 -20.45 -7.73
C MET A 1 -3.52 -20.76 -6.34
N GLU A 2 -3.30 -21.94 -5.82
CA GLU A 2 -3.88 -22.32 -4.51
C GLU A 2 -3.41 -21.44 -3.33
N MET A 3 -2.13 -21.08 -3.30
CA MET A 3 -1.57 -20.22 -2.23
C MET A 3 -2.15 -18.79 -2.30
N GLN A 4 -2.21 -18.21 -3.47
CA GLN A 4 -2.79 -16.88 -3.66
C GLN A 4 -4.28 -16.85 -3.27
N GLN A 5 -5.05 -17.87 -3.62
CA GLN A 5 -6.46 -17.98 -3.22
C GLN A 5 -6.63 -18.07 -1.70
N LYS A 6 -5.73 -18.78 -1.00
CA LYS A 6 -5.75 -18.84 0.46
C LYS A 6 -5.46 -17.47 1.09
N ILE A 7 -4.49 -16.76 0.55
CA ILE A 7 -4.14 -15.39 0.97
C ILE A 7 -5.33 -14.45 0.78
N GLU A 8 -5.94 -14.46 -0.40
CA GLU A 8 -7.12 -13.64 -0.70
C GLU A 8 -8.28 -13.94 0.24
N LYS A 9 -8.58 -15.20 0.48
CA LYS A 9 -9.65 -15.60 1.39
C LYS A 9 -9.41 -15.11 2.82
N HIS A 10 -8.18 -15.22 3.31
CA HIS A 10 -7.81 -14.72 4.64
C HIS A 10 -8.07 -13.23 4.77
N TRP A 11 -7.56 -12.43 3.83
CA TRP A 11 -7.72 -10.98 3.87
C TRP A 11 -9.14 -10.50 3.64
N ASN A 12 -9.90 -11.17 2.76
CA ASN A 12 -11.32 -10.86 2.58
C ASN A 12 -12.11 -11.03 3.89
N SER A 13 -11.84 -12.06 4.66
CA SER A 13 -12.51 -12.29 5.95
C SER A 13 -12.10 -11.29 7.05
N SER A 14 -10.94 -10.67 6.90
CA SER A 14 -10.39 -9.72 7.88
C SER A 14 -10.70 -8.25 7.57
N ALA A 15 -11.34 -7.95 6.43
CA ALA A 15 -11.48 -6.59 5.93
C ALA A 15 -12.23 -5.65 6.90
N ASP A 16 -13.27 -6.11 7.56
CA ASP A 16 -14.04 -5.28 8.50
C ASP A 16 -13.23 -4.86 9.71
N ASN A 17 -12.48 -5.79 10.29
CA ASN A 17 -11.60 -5.50 11.41
C ASN A 17 -10.50 -4.51 11.04
N TYR A 18 -9.84 -4.73 9.89
CA TYR A 18 -8.81 -3.81 9.39
C TYR A 18 -9.37 -2.43 9.08
N GLY A 19 -10.57 -2.32 8.52
CA GLY A 19 -11.22 -1.04 8.27
C GLY A 19 -11.39 -0.21 9.54
N ASN A 20 -11.79 -0.82 10.63
CA ASN A 20 -11.93 -0.15 11.94
C ASN A 20 -10.58 0.29 12.52
N ILE A 21 -9.55 -0.55 12.38
CA ILE A 21 -8.19 -0.23 12.83
C ILE A 21 -7.67 1.00 12.07
N ILE A 22 -7.80 1.03 10.76
CA ILE A 22 -7.33 2.12 9.91
C ILE A 22 -8.05 3.44 10.21
N ARG A 23 -9.36 3.42 10.46
CA ARG A 23 -10.10 4.62 10.86
C ARG A 23 -9.57 5.21 12.17
N ARG A 24 -9.33 4.36 13.18
CA ARG A 24 -8.73 4.79 14.45
C ARG A 24 -7.33 5.38 14.26
N GLU A 25 -6.54 4.79 13.37
CA GLU A 25 -5.19 5.29 13.06
C GLU A 25 -5.24 6.65 12.39
N LEU A 26 -6.16 6.88 11.44
CA LEU A 26 -6.36 8.18 10.79
C LEU A 26 -6.80 9.27 11.77
N ASP A 27 -7.59 8.92 12.78
CA ASP A 27 -8.07 9.84 13.81
C ASP A 27 -7.02 10.10 14.91
N SER A 28 -5.85 9.50 14.82
CA SER A 28 -4.77 9.59 15.79
C SER A 28 -3.60 10.46 15.30
N PHE A 29 -2.64 10.74 16.20
CA PHE A 29 -1.37 11.42 15.85
C PHE A 29 -0.57 10.66 14.78
N ARG A 30 -0.83 9.39 14.57
CA ARG A 30 -0.12 8.54 13.60
C ARG A 30 -0.27 9.03 12.17
N ARG A 31 -1.39 9.63 11.83
CA ARG A 31 -1.61 10.23 10.50
C ARG A 31 -0.50 11.23 10.14
N LYS A 32 -0.23 12.16 11.03
CA LYS A 32 0.85 13.16 10.85
C LYS A 32 2.24 12.55 10.94
N ALA A 33 2.43 11.60 11.84
CA ALA A 33 3.71 10.92 11.99
C ALA A 33 4.09 10.14 10.73
N TRP A 34 3.16 9.44 10.12
CA TRP A 34 3.36 8.76 8.84
C TRP A 34 3.62 9.73 7.69
N ALA A 35 2.86 10.82 7.60
CA ALA A 35 3.11 11.86 6.60
C ALA A 35 4.53 12.40 6.67
N LYS A 36 5.01 12.71 7.88
CA LYS A 36 6.39 13.14 8.11
C LYS A 36 7.41 12.08 7.70
N LYS A 37 7.20 10.83 8.13
CA LYS A 37 8.12 9.71 7.84
C LYS A 37 8.25 9.46 6.33
N ILE A 38 7.14 9.49 5.63
CA ILE A 38 7.12 9.33 4.17
C ILE A 38 7.84 10.48 3.49
N THR A 39 7.53 11.72 3.85
CA THR A 39 8.14 12.92 3.26
C THR A 39 9.66 12.94 3.44
N GLU A 40 10.15 12.56 4.61
CA GLU A 40 11.58 12.51 4.92
C GLU A 40 12.35 11.48 4.07
N ASN A 41 11.68 10.45 3.56
CA ASN A 41 12.30 9.33 2.86
C ASN A 41 11.92 9.23 1.38
N ALA A 42 10.86 9.88 0.94
CA ALA A 42 10.44 9.92 -0.46
C ALA A 42 11.38 10.78 -1.33
N PRO A 43 11.33 10.65 -2.66
CA PRO A 43 11.98 11.61 -3.54
C PRO A 43 11.52 13.04 -3.25
N ASP A 44 12.47 13.99 -3.22
CA ASP A 44 12.19 15.41 -2.96
C ASP A 44 11.61 16.09 -4.20
N LYS A 45 10.36 15.76 -4.49
CA LYS A 45 9.58 16.31 -5.63
C LYS A 45 8.12 16.45 -5.24
N PRO A 46 7.42 17.48 -5.73
CA PRO A 46 5.96 17.53 -5.64
C PRO A 46 5.30 16.53 -6.60
N ASN A 47 4.05 16.20 -6.34
CA ASN A 47 3.21 15.43 -7.26
C ASN A 47 3.83 14.11 -7.73
N LEU A 48 4.36 13.32 -6.80
CA LEU A 48 4.91 12.00 -7.11
C LEU A 48 3.85 11.07 -7.68
N SER A 49 4.22 10.24 -8.64
CA SER A 49 3.46 9.03 -9.00
C SER A 49 3.82 7.93 -8.01
N VAL A 50 2.86 7.52 -7.20
CA VAL A 50 3.06 6.55 -6.11
C VAL A 50 2.25 5.29 -6.34
N LEU A 51 2.87 4.13 -6.14
CA LEU A 51 2.19 2.85 -6.05
C LEU A 51 2.20 2.37 -4.60
N ASP A 52 1.01 2.24 -4.01
CA ASP A 52 0.82 1.61 -2.71
C ASP A 52 0.46 0.14 -2.91
N ILE A 53 1.36 -0.74 -2.51
CA ILE A 53 1.26 -2.19 -2.71
C ILE A 53 0.66 -2.84 -1.45
N GLY A 54 -0.47 -3.54 -1.63
CA GLY A 54 -1.20 -4.11 -0.49
C GLY A 54 -1.84 -3.03 0.37
N THR A 55 -2.59 -2.15 -0.26
CA THR A 55 -3.15 -0.94 0.38
C THR A 55 -4.10 -1.24 1.54
N GLY A 56 -4.68 -2.44 1.56
CA GLY A 56 -5.69 -2.81 2.55
C GLY A 56 -6.87 -1.83 2.55
N PRO A 57 -7.34 -1.38 3.71
CA PRO A 57 -8.44 -0.41 3.81
C PRO A 57 -8.09 1.03 3.40
N GLY A 58 -6.87 1.31 2.92
CA GLY A 58 -6.54 2.56 2.25
C GLY A 58 -5.95 3.66 3.12
N PHE A 59 -5.14 3.34 4.12
CA PHE A 59 -4.47 4.34 4.96
C PHE A 59 -3.49 5.21 4.16
N PHE A 60 -2.55 4.61 3.44
CA PHE A 60 -1.55 5.37 2.69
C PHE A 60 -2.10 6.21 1.54
N PRO A 61 -3.09 5.77 0.77
CA PRO A 61 -3.71 6.65 -0.22
C PRO A 61 -4.24 7.97 0.36
N ILE A 62 -4.77 7.95 1.57
CA ILE A 62 -5.23 9.16 2.24
C ILE A 62 -4.06 10.05 2.63
N VAL A 63 -3.07 9.50 3.32
CA VAL A 63 -1.88 10.26 3.74
C VAL A 63 -1.14 10.84 2.54
N LEU A 64 -0.91 10.05 1.51
CA LEU A 64 -0.20 10.46 0.28
C LEU A 64 -1.01 11.46 -0.56
N GLY A 65 -2.32 11.25 -0.64
CA GLY A 65 -3.21 12.17 -1.33
C GLY A 65 -3.25 13.55 -0.68
N GLU A 66 -3.25 13.61 0.64
CA GLU A 66 -3.15 14.87 1.40
C GLU A 66 -1.83 15.61 1.17
N LEU A 67 -0.75 14.86 0.93
CA LEU A 67 0.55 15.41 0.56
C LEU A 67 0.61 15.90 -0.91
N GLY A 68 -0.47 15.72 -1.68
CA GLY A 68 -0.57 16.16 -3.07
C GLY A 68 0.00 15.17 -4.09
N HIS A 69 0.23 13.92 -3.71
CA HIS A 69 0.74 12.90 -4.63
C HIS A 69 -0.38 12.19 -5.41
N ASN A 70 -0.03 11.68 -6.59
CA ASN A 70 -0.90 10.87 -7.42
C ASN A 70 -0.74 9.40 -7.05
N VAL A 71 -1.77 8.83 -6.44
CA VAL A 71 -1.70 7.48 -5.86
C VAL A 71 -2.46 6.48 -6.70
N THR A 72 -1.78 5.39 -7.02
CA THR A 72 -2.38 4.13 -7.45
C THR A 72 -2.20 3.12 -6.32
N ALA A 73 -3.27 2.51 -5.89
CA ALA A 73 -3.29 1.56 -4.78
C ALA A 73 -3.78 0.21 -5.25
N ILE A 74 -3.03 -0.83 -4.94
CA ILE A 74 -3.40 -2.21 -5.30
C ILE A 74 -3.59 -3.08 -4.07
N ASP A 75 -4.51 -4.01 -4.18
CA ASP A 75 -4.73 -5.08 -3.21
C ASP A 75 -5.22 -6.34 -3.92
N CYS A 76 -4.96 -7.49 -3.36
CA CYS A 76 -5.43 -8.76 -3.91
C CYS A 76 -6.89 -9.07 -3.56
N THR A 77 -7.53 -8.29 -2.68
CA THR A 77 -8.88 -8.54 -2.20
C THR A 77 -9.85 -7.41 -2.54
N GLU A 78 -11.00 -7.78 -3.10
CA GLU A 78 -12.04 -6.81 -3.45
C GLU A 78 -12.62 -6.11 -2.22
N ASN A 79 -12.83 -6.86 -1.12
CA ASN A 79 -13.39 -6.28 0.11
C ASN A 79 -12.50 -5.18 0.71
N MET A 80 -11.18 -5.34 0.67
CA MET A 80 -10.25 -4.30 1.11
C MET A 80 -10.34 -3.06 0.22
N LEU A 81 -10.37 -3.25 -1.10
CA LEU A 81 -10.47 -2.15 -2.07
C LEU A 81 -11.78 -1.38 -1.95
N GLU A 82 -12.90 -2.05 -1.71
CA GLU A 82 -14.17 -1.39 -1.46
C GLU A 82 -14.12 -0.49 -0.23
N LYS A 83 -13.50 -0.97 0.85
CA LYS A 83 -13.30 -0.17 2.05
C LYS A 83 -12.36 1.01 1.80
N ALA A 84 -11.29 0.79 1.08
CA ALA A 84 -10.34 1.84 0.70
C ALA A 84 -11.00 2.94 -0.14
N LYS A 85 -11.82 2.57 -1.12
CA LYS A 85 -12.59 3.52 -1.94
C LYS A 85 -13.55 4.36 -1.11
N LYS A 86 -14.31 3.73 -0.21
CA LYS A 86 -15.27 4.42 0.67
C LYS A 86 -14.55 5.37 1.62
N LEU A 87 -13.43 4.95 2.18
CA LEU A 87 -12.65 5.78 3.10
C LEU A 87 -12.04 6.98 2.37
N ALA A 88 -11.46 6.78 1.20
CA ALA A 88 -10.92 7.86 0.37
C ALA A 88 -12.02 8.87 0.00
N GLN A 89 -13.19 8.41 -0.39
CA GLN A 89 -14.33 9.27 -0.69
C GLN A 89 -14.75 10.10 0.53
N ALA A 90 -14.83 9.49 1.71
CA ALA A 90 -15.17 10.18 2.95
C ALA A 90 -14.15 11.25 3.33
N GLU A 91 -12.88 11.04 3.02
CA GLU A 91 -11.77 11.96 3.29
C GLU A 91 -11.51 12.97 2.14
N GLY A 92 -12.30 12.92 1.08
CA GLY A 92 -12.14 13.81 -0.09
C GLY A 92 -10.87 13.55 -0.90
N ILE A 93 -10.34 12.33 -0.87
CA ILE A 93 -9.13 11.91 -1.58
C ILE A 93 -9.49 11.15 -2.85
N THR A 94 -8.82 11.51 -3.94
CA THR A 94 -8.90 10.79 -5.22
C THR A 94 -7.66 9.94 -5.40
N ALA A 95 -7.86 8.65 -5.64
CA ALA A 95 -6.81 7.68 -5.96
C ALA A 95 -7.35 6.60 -6.90
N ASN A 96 -6.45 5.90 -7.59
CA ASN A 96 -6.82 4.72 -8.39
C ASN A 96 -6.69 3.46 -7.54
N PHE A 97 -7.77 2.69 -7.45
CA PHE A 97 -7.79 1.43 -6.70
C PHE A 97 -7.99 0.27 -7.68
N LEU A 98 -7.04 -0.68 -7.69
CA LEU A 98 -7.02 -1.80 -8.63
C LEU A 98 -6.79 -3.12 -7.89
N LYS A 99 -7.60 -4.12 -8.22
CA LYS A 99 -7.34 -5.49 -7.77
C LYS A 99 -6.16 -6.05 -8.57
N MET A 100 -5.10 -6.45 -7.87
CA MET A 100 -3.87 -6.91 -8.50
C MET A 100 -3.05 -7.75 -7.53
N ASP A 101 -2.38 -8.78 -8.06
CA ASP A 101 -1.38 -9.53 -7.33
C ASP A 101 -0.06 -8.75 -7.34
N SER A 102 0.54 -8.57 -6.17
CA SER A 102 1.82 -7.87 -6.01
C SER A 102 3.01 -8.54 -6.70
N HIS A 103 2.87 -9.80 -7.08
CA HIS A 103 3.89 -10.57 -7.82
C HIS A 103 3.81 -10.39 -9.34
N THR A 104 2.71 -9.84 -9.84
CA THR A 104 2.48 -9.66 -11.28
C THR A 104 1.78 -8.32 -11.51
N LEU A 105 2.58 -7.30 -11.82
CA LEU A 105 2.08 -5.96 -12.03
C LEU A 105 1.78 -5.72 -13.52
N THR A 106 0.61 -5.15 -13.80
CA THR A 106 0.18 -4.85 -15.19
C THR A 106 0.64 -3.48 -15.68
N PHE A 107 1.44 -2.77 -14.88
CA PHE A 107 1.99 -1.47 -15.25
C PHE A 107 3.20 -1.63 -16.17
N GLU A 108 3.45 -0.61 -16.97
CA GLU A 108 4.66 -0.51 -17.78
C GLU A 108 5.91 -0.29 -16.92
N ASP A 109 7.07 -0.53 -17.51
CA ASP A 109 8.36 -0.21 -16.89
C ASP A 109 8.45 1.28 -16.55
N ASN A 110 9.17 1.62 -15.50
CA ASN A 110 9.47 3.02 -15.16
C ASN A 110 8.22 3.92 -15.06
N THR A 111 7.21 3.48 -14.32
CA THR A 111 5.93 4.20 -14.17
C THR A 111 5.87 5.06 -12.92
N PHE A 112 6.46 4.62 -11.81
CA PHE A 112 6.31 5.25 -10.50
C PHE A 112 7.59 5.88 -9.96
N ASN A 113 7.46 7.02 -9.29
CA ASN A 113 8.56 7.66 -8.55
C ASN A 113 8.78 7.03 -7.17
N LEU A 114 7.71 6.51 -6.58
CA LEU A 114 7.71 5.93 -5.24
C LEU A 114 6.84 4.68 -5.21
N LEU A 115 7.41 3.59 -4.71
CA LEU A 115 6.66 2.44 -4.27
C LEU A 115 6.67 2.40 -2.75
N ILE A 116 5.53 2.09 -2.16
CA ILE A 116 5.38 2.02 -0.71
C ILE A 116 4.55 0.80 -0.33
N ASN A 117 4.90 0.16 0.77
CA ASN A 117 4.04 -0.83 1.40
C ASN A 117 4.25 -0.89 2.90
N ARG A 118 3.27 -1.46 3.60
CA ARG A 118 3.32 -1.68 5.04
C ARG A 118 2.74 -3.04 5.38
N ASN A 119 3.53 -3.87 6.07
CA ASN A 119 3.13 -5.20 6.51
C ASN A 119 2.74 -6.14 5.35
N VAL A 120 3.46 -6.07 4.23
CA VAL A 120 3.18 -6.86 3.03
C VAL A 120 4.24 -7.93 2.78
N THR A 121 5.51 -7.65 3.04
CA THR A 121 6.62 -8.53 2.60
C THR A 121 6.56 -9.91 3.21
N TRP A 122 6.08 -10.06 4.43
CA TRP A 122 5.90 -11.36 5.08
C TRP A 122 4.80 -12.24 4.45
N THR A 123 3.94 -11.66 3.61
CA THR A 123 2.86 -12.37 2.92
C THR A 123 3.25 -12.88 1.53
N LEU A 124 4.42 -12.50 1.03
CA LEU A 124 4.86 -12.83 -0.31
C LEU A 124 5.20 -14.32 -0.41
N TYR A 125 4.55 -15.03 -1.33
CA TYR A 125 4.84 -16.44 -1.60
C TYR A 125 6.04 -16.62 -2.54
N ASP A 126 6.41 -15.60 -3.31
CA ASP A 126 7.59 -15.55 -4.18
C ASP A 126 8.21 -14.14 -4.10
N PRO A 127 9.01 -13.86 -3.05
CA PRO A 127 9.60 -12.53 -2.85
C PRO A 127 10.49 -12.09 -4.02
N GLU A 128 11.24 -12.99 -4.61
CA GLU A 128 12.13 -12.66 -5.73
C GLU A 128 11.34 -12.14 -6.93
N LYS A 129 10.26 -12.80 -7.29
CA LYS A 129 9.37 -12.37 -8.36
C LYS A 129 8.73 -11.02 -8.05
N ALA A 130 8.24 -10.83 -6.84
CA ALA A 130 7.64 -9.58 -6.42
C ALA A 130 8.63 -8.41 -6.51
N TYR A 131 9.83 -8.56 -5.97
CA TYR A 131 10.84 -7.50 -6.00
C TYR A 131 11.33 -7.17 -7.42
N LYS A 132 11.43 -8.15 -8.30
CA LYS A 132 11.73 -7.91 -9.72
C LYS A 132 10.67 -7.04 -10.39
N GLU A 133 9.38 -7.33 -10.16
CA GLU A 133 8.27 -6.54 -10.67
C GLU A 133 8.24 -5.13 -10.09
N TRP A 134 8.48 -4.98 -8.79
CA TRP A 134 8.53 -3.67 -8.14
C TRP A 134 9.69 -2.83 -8.69
N TYR A 135 10.86 -3.42 -8.86
CA TYR A 135 11.99 -2.73 -9.48
C TYR A 135 11.68 -2.30 -10.92
N ARG A 136 11.03 -3.16 -11.70
CA ARG A 136 10.68 -2.89 -13.10
C ARG A 136 9.81 -1.65 -13.26
N VAL A 137 8.78 -1.50 -12.42
CA VAL A 137 7.82 -0.40 -12.50
C VAL A 137 8.32 0.89 -11.86
N LEU A 138 9.42 0.84 -11.14
CA LEU A 138 10.02 1.99 -10.50
C LEU A 138 10.88 2.76 -11.50
N LYS A 139 10.69 4.08 -11.57
CA LYS A 139 11.50 4.96 -12.40
C LYS A 139 12.96 5.01 -11.93
N PRO A 140 13.94 5.25 -12.82
CA PRO A 140 15.30 5.57 -12.40
C PRO A 140 15.30 6.74 -11.40
N GLY A 141 16.02 6.58 -10.28
CA GLY A 141 16.02 7.55 -9.19
C GLY A 141 14.80 7.48 -8.26
N GLY A 142 13.84 6.61 -8.56
CA GLY A 142 12.71 6.34 -7.67
C GLY A 142 13.12 5.61 -6.40
N LYS A 143 12.23 5.56 -5.42
CA LYS A 143 12.47 4.91 -4.13
C LYS A 143 11.41 3.88 -3.81
N LEU A 144 11.82 2.82 -3.13
CA LEU A 144 10.96 1.82 -2.52
C LEU A 144 11.03 1.96 -1.01
N LEU A 145 9.90 2.24 -0.36
CA LEU A 145 9.77 2.31 1.09
C LEU A 145 8.99 1.10 1.60
N ILE A 146 9.66 0.27 2.39
CA ILE A 146 9.06 -0.90 3.03
C ILE A 146 8.97 -0.65 4.54
N PHE A 147 7.78 -0.78 5.08
CA PHE A 147 7.51 -0.67 6.52
C PHE A 147 6.91 -1.99 7.01
N ASP A 148 7.71 -2.77 7.70
CA ASP A 148 7.26 -4.03 8.30
C ASP A 148 7.43 -4.03 9.81
N ALA A 149 6.50 -4.66 10.51
CA ALA A 149 6.64 -4.91 11.93
C ALA A 149 7.61 -6.06 12.17
N ASN A 150 8.36 -5.99 13.26
CA ASN A 150 9.17 -7.12 13.70
C ASN A 150 8.31 -8.11 14.47
N TRP A 151 7.69 -9.03 13.74
CA TRP A 151 6.79 -10.04 14.29
C TRP A 151 7.49 -11.03 15.24
N LEU A 152 8.83 -11.12 15.17
CA LEU A 152 9.61 -12.02 16.02
C LEU A 152 9.80 -11.48 17.45
N LEU A 153 9.70 -10.19 17.66
CA LEU A 153 9.86 -9.59 18.99
C LEU A 153 8.59 -9.64 19.86
N GLY A 154 7.47 -10.08 19.31
CA GLY A 154 6.20 -10.21 20.03
C GLY A 154 6.01 -11.51 20.82
N TYR A 155 7.00 -12.40 20.80
CA TYR A 155 6.93 -13.72 21.44
C TYR A 155 7.90 -13.90 22.63
N TYR A 156 8.41 -12.83 23.20
CA TYR A 156 9.28 -12.86 24.37
C TYR A 156 8.66 -12.08 25.52
#